data_5cf155e673e785d0b2c971d97cab2ed2
#
_entry.id   5cf155e673e785d0b2c971d97cab2ed2
#
_cell.length_a   1.000
_cell.length_b   1.000
_cell.length_c   1.000
_cell.angle_alpha   90.00
_cell.angle_beta   90.00
_cell.angle_gamma   90.00
#
_symmetry.space_group_name_H-M   'P 1'
#
loop_
_entity.id
_entity.type
_entity.pdbx_description
1 polymer ?
#
loop_
_entity_poly.entity_id
_entity_poly.type
_entity_poly.pdbx_seq_one_letter_code
_entity_poly.pdbx_strand_id
1 'polypeptide(L)'
;MIVSRALHIDAERQTNRAQPFVASAAGEVAPGGGAHPVIPVLMGIAVAILVAVAVLHTRSSGTVAGLWGASGLAVAVWLRTSRGRRQDAMYALVLSISILMAELIVGNKPVLSLMFTAMNMLEIVTAVALARRFAPTMNISTLSGAVRFLISAALVAPIPAALISSLTLAQMGSHDMVEAFQTWWFGHALGIAVIGTLGLSLTPSTVARLCTPQKLIESAILLTAIVGFFYVGFSGQTKMGFVLL
;
A
#
# COMPACT_ATOMS: atom_id res chain seq x y z
N MET A 1 48.13 21.60 19.94
CA MET A 1 48.07 20.13 19.81
C MET A 1 46.79 19.50 20.39
N ILE A 2 45.92 20.23 21.08
CA ILE A 2 44.68 19.72 21.72
C ILE A 2 43.45 19.89 20.78
N VAL A 3 43.43 20.90 19.93
CA VAL A 3 42.28 21.20 19.03
C VAL A 3 42.15 20.18 17.88
N SER A 4 43.28 19.58 17.41
CA SER A 4 43.24 18.59 16.31
C SER A 4 42.64 17.24 16.70
N ARG A 5 42.62 16.89 18.01
CA ARG A 5 42.05 15.63 18.52
C ARG A 5 40.52 15.68 18.68
N ALA A 6 39.98 16.86 18.96
CA ALA A 6 38.52 17.05 19.10
C ALA A 6 37.80 16.92 17.76
N LEU A 7 38.37 17.43 16.68
CA LEU A 7 37.79 17.35 15.32
C LEU A 7 37.79 15.92 14.74
N HIS A 8 38.72 15.07 15.17
CA HIS A 8 38.74 13.66 14.71
C HIS A 8 37.71 12.80 15.42
N ILE A 9 37.38 13.10 16.68
CA ILE A 9 36.36 12.34 17.45
C ILE A 9 34.94 12.67 16.98
N ASP A 10 34.69 13.89 16.54
CA ASP A 10 33.37 14.28 15.99
C ASP A 10 33.15 13.74 14.58
N ALA A 11 34.19 13.61 13.77
CA ALA A 11 34.10 12.99 12.44
C ALA A 11 33.81 11.48 12.53
N GLU A 12 34.41 10.75 13.49
CA GLU A 12 34.10 9.34 13.71
C GLU A 12 32.70 9.10 14.30
N ARG A 13 32.18 10.03 15.10
CA ARG A 13 30.80 9.95 15.61
C ARG A 13 29.75 10.23 14.56
N GLN A 14 30.04 11.05 13.56
CA GLN A 14 29.11 11.32 12.46
C GLN A 14 29.08 10.19 11.43
N THR A 15 30.20 9.53 11.16
CA THR A 15 30.24 8.36 10.27
C THR A 15 29.55 7.14 10.87
N ASN A 16 29.57 7.00 12.21
CA ASN A 16 28.88 5.88 12.89
C ASN A 16 27.37 6.09 13.08
N ARG A 17 26.84 7.30 12.84
CA ARG A 17 25.38 7.58 12.84
C ARG A 17 24.69 7.33 11.51
N ALA A 18 25.44 7.11 10.45
CA ALA A 18 24.93 6.83 9.11
C ALA A 18 24.95 5.34 8.74
N GLN A 19 24.82 4.44 9.72
CA GLN A 19 24.55 3.05 9.39
C GLN A 19 23.15 2.96 8.79
N PRO A 20 22.99 2.46 7.57
CA PRO A 20 21.69 2.34 6.95
C PRO A 20 20.86 1.36 7.81
N PHE A 21 19.66 1.81 8.22
CA PHE A 21 18.65 1.04 8.96
C PHE A 21 18.36 -0.35 8.34
N VAL A 22 18.73 -0.56 7.10
CA VAL A 22 18.61 -1.84 6.39
C VAL A 22 19.53 -2.92 6.95
N ALA A 23 20.67 -2.56 7.55
CA ALA A 23 21.58 -3.55 8.14
C ALA A 23 21.10 -4.12 9.49
N SER A 24 20.28 -3.37 10.23
CA SER A 24 19.77 -3.81 11.54
C SER A 24 18.39 -4.48 11.48
N ALA A 25 17.62 -4.28 10.41
CA ALA A 25 16.36 -5.01 10.17
C ALA A 25 16.57 -6.29 9.33
N ALA A 26 17.71 -6.43 8.70
CA ALA A 26 18.19 -7.68 8.17
C ALA A 26 18.86 -8.44 9.32
N GLY A 27 18.09 -8.94 10.29
CA GLY A 27 18.53 -10.09 11.07
C GLY A 27 19.06 -11.09 10.05
N GLU A 28 20.30 -11.56 10.23
CA GLU A 28 20.96 -12.56 9.41
C GLU A 28 19.98 -13.68 9.05
N VAL A 29 19.30 -13.51 7.92
CA VAL A 29 18.61 -14.62 7.28
C VAL A 29 19.71 -15.42 6.61
N ALA A 30 20.02 -16.56 7.20
CA ALA A 30 20.99 -17.51 6.69
C ALA A 30 20.85 -17.65 5.16
N PRO A 31 21.96 -17.69 4.41
CA PRO A 31 21.93 -17.93 2.97
C PRO A 31 21.44 -19.35 2.74
N GLY A 32 20.18 -19.54 2.39
CA GLY A 32 19.60 -20.86 2.11
C GLY A 32 18.09 -20.98 2.30
N GLY A 33 17.42 -20.02 2.92
CA GLY A 33 15.97 -20.04 3.04
C GLY A 33 15.29 -19.73 1.70
N GLY A 34 14.93 -20.78 0.95
CA GLY A 34 14.02 -20.65 -0.19
C GLY A 34 12.80 -19.84 0.26
N ALA A 35 12.39 -18.85 -0.51
CA ALA A 35 11.24 -18.02 -0.18
C ALA A 35 10.06 -18.93 0.15
N HIS A 36 9.63 -18.94 1.40
CA HIS A 36 8.45 -19.70 1.81
C HIS A 36 7.26 -19.17 1.01
N PRO A 37 6.59 -19.99 0.19
CA PRO A 37 5.47 -19.57 -0.65
C PRO A 37 4.26 -19.10 0.18
N VAL A 38 4.29 -19.31 1.47
CA VAL A 38 3.22 -18.97 2.42
C VAL A 38 2.92 -17.46 2.45
N ILE A 39 3.95 -16.61 2.47
CA ILE A 39 3.72 -15.16 2.55
C ILE A 39 2.98 -14.61 1.32
N PRO A 40 3.43 -14.90 0.07
CA PRO A 40 2.67 -14.49 -1.12
C PRO A 40 1.25 -15.02 -1.14
N VAL A 41 1.03 -16.29 -0.75
CA VAL A 41 -0.31 -16.88 -0.71
C VAL A 41 -1.22 -16.18 0.30
N LEU A 42 -0.75 -15.99 1.54
CA LEU A 42 -1.53 -15.25 2.56
C LEU A 42 -1.83 -13.82 2.13
N MET A 43 -0.86 -13.14 1.51
CA MET A 43 -1.07 -11.82 0.93
C MET A 43 -2.12 -11.87 -0.18
N GLY A 44 -2.04 -12.85 -1.09
CA GLY A 44 -3.02 -13.01 -2.16
C GLY A 44 -4.44 -13.20 -1.62
N ILE A 45 -4.63 -14.02 -0.59
CA ILE A 45 -5.91 -14.21 0.08
C ILE A 45 -6.41 -12.88 0.69
N ALA A 46 -5.55 -12.16 1.41
CA ALA A 46 -5.92 -10.88 2.02
C ALA A 46 -6.30 -9.83 0.95
N VAL A 47 -5.54 -9.76 -0.14
CA VAL A 47 -5.84 -8.87 -1.28
C VAL A 47 -7.17 -9.27 -1.92
N ALA A 48 -7.44 -10.56 -2.15
CA ALA A 48 -8.71 -11.02 -2.71
C ALA A 48 -9.91 -10.62 -1.83
N ILE A 49 -9.78 -10.75 -0.52
CA ILE A 49 -10.82 -10.31 0.43
C ILE A 49 -11.03 -8.80 0.33
N LEU A 50 -9.96 -8.00 0.32
CA LEU A 50 -10.06 -6.55 0.22
C LEU A 50 -10.71 -6.10 -1.10
N VAL A 51 -10.34 -6.73 -2.22
CA VAL A 51 -10.97 -6.48 -3.53
C VAL A 51 -12.45 -6.83 -3.48
N ALA A 52 -12.80 -8.01 -2.99
CA ALA A 52 -14.20 -8.43 -2.92
C ALA A 52 -15.04 -7.50 -2.03
N VAL A 53 -14.53 -7.13 -0.87
CA VAL A 53 -15.21 -6.19 0.05
C VAL A 53 -15.38 -4.82 -0.60
N ALA A 54 -14.34 -4.29 -1.25
CA ALA A 54 -14.41 -2.99 -1.92
C ALA A 54 -15.44 -2.99 -3.04
N VAL A 55 -15.45 -4.02 -3.91
CA VAL A 55 -16.41 -4.14 -5.02
C VAL A 55 -17.84 -4.30 -4.52
N LEU A 56 -18.07 -5.15 -3.51
CA LEU A 56 -19.41 -5.35 -2.94
C LEU A 56 -19.92 -4.09 -2.25
N HIS A 57 -19.05 -3.37 -1.52
CA HIS A 57 -19.40 -2.11 -0.90
C HIS A 57 -19.79 -1.04 -1.94
N THR A 58 -18.99 -0.89 -2.99
CA THR A 58 -19.28 0.02 -4.10
C THR A 58 -20.64 -0.25 -4.73
N ARG A 59 -20.99 -1.53 -4.94
CA ARG A 59 -22.28 -1.91 -5.50
C ARG A 59 -23.47 -1.64 -4.58
N SER A 60 -23.27 -1.85 -3.27
CA SER A 60 -24.34 -1.67 -2.28
C SER A 60 -24.63 -0.22 -1.95
N SER A 61 -23.60 0.63 -1.97
CA SER A 61 -23.73 2.05 -1.62
C SER A 61 -24.02 2.95 -2.81
N GLY A 62 -23.85 2.46 -4.04
CA GLY A 62 -23.94 3.28 -5.27
C GLY A 62 -22.84 4.35 -5.34
N THR A 63 -21.88 4.31 -4.41
CA THR A 63 -20.74 5.22 -4.35
C THR A 63 -19.47 4.48 -4.80
N VAL A 64 -18.50 5.21 -5.29
CA VAL A 64 -17.22 4.61 -5.65
C VAL A 64 -16.37 4.41 -4.39
N ALA A 65 -15.60 3.32 -4.36
CA ALA A 65 -14.70 3.06 -3.23
C ALA A 65 -13.64 4.17 -3.13
N GLY A 66 -13.78 5.05 -2.15
CA GLY A 66 -12.86 6.15 -1.90
C GLY A 66 -11.49 5.71 -1.39
N LEU A 67 -11.31 4.42 -1.05
CA LEU A 67 -10.06 3.84 -0.60
C LEU A 67 -9.89 2.44 -1.17
N TRP A 68 -8.90 2.24 -2.05
CA TRP A 68 -8.53 0.93 -2.60
C TRP A 68 -7.34 0.33 -1.85
N GLY A 69 -7.60 -0.22 -0.66
CA GLY A 69 -6.54 -0.72 0.25
C GLY A 69 -5.76 -1.93 -0.26
N ALA A 70 -6.31 -2.68 -1.21
CA ALA A 70 -5.71 -3.89 -1.76
C ALA A 70 -4.33 -3.64 -2.38
N SER A 71 -4.19 -2.59 -3.21
CA SER A 71 -2.93 -2.19 -3.83
C SER A 71 -1.89 -1.78 -2.79
N GLY A 72 -2.29 -1.02 -1.76
CA GLY A 72 -1.39 -0.61 -0.69
C GLY A 72 -0.81 -1.80 0.09
N LEU A 73 -1.66 -2.79 0.43
CA LEU A 73 -1.23 -4.01 1.09
C LEU A 73 -0.27 -4.81 0.19
N ALA A 74 -0.64 -5.02 -1.07
CA ALA A 74 0.18 -5.75 -2.02
C ALA A 74 1.57 -5.13 -2.18
N VAL A 75 1.65 -3.81 -2.39
CA VAL A 75 2.90 -3.06 -2.54
C VAL A 75 3.76 -3.17 -1.28
N ALA A 76 3.19 -2.96 -0.09
CA ALA A 76 3.94 -3.03 1.17
C ALA A 76 4.55 -4.41 1.42
N VAL A 77 3.75 -5.48 1.28
CA VAL A 77 4.23 -6.85 1.51
C VAL A 77 5.25 -7.25 0.46
N TRP A 78 5.00 -6.96 -0.81
CA TRP A 78 5.94 -7.25 -1.89
C TRP A 78 7.29 -6.58 -1.68
N LEU A 79 7.32 -5.28 -1.38
CA LEU A 79 8.56 -4.53 -1.13
C LEU A 79 9.35 -5.05 0.07
N ARG A 80 8.65 -5.53 1.11
CA ARG A 80 9.31 -6.01 2.34
C ARG A 80 9.88 -7.41 2.21
N THR A 81 9.27 -8.27 1.43
CA THR A 81 9.54 -9.71 1.48
C THR A 81 10.17 -10.27 0.21
N SER A 82 9.99 -9.63 -0.94
CA SER A 82 10.63 -10.08 -2.17
C SER A 82 12.09 -9.63 -2.27
N ARG A 83 12.98 -10.58 -2.55
CA ARG A 83 14.43 -10.37 -2.63
C ARG A 83 15.02 -10.66 -4.01
N GLY A 84 14.20 -10.89 -5.04
CA GLY A 84 14.72 -11.16 -6.37
C GLY A 84 13.66 -11.50 -7.39
N ARG A 85 14.06 -11.57 -8.67
CA ARG A 85 13.15 -11.75 -9.81
C ARG A 85 12.23 -12.96 -9.71
N ARG A 86 12.70 -14.09 -9.17
CA ARG A 86 11.88 -15.30 -9.00
C ARG A 86 10.75 -15.07 -8.00
N GLN A 87 11.04 -14.36 -6.89
CA GLN A 87 10.02 -14.00 -5.92
C GLN A 87 9.07 -12.95 -6.48
N ASP A 88 9.57 -11.97 -7.22
CA ASP A 88 8.74 -10.98 -7.90
C ASP A 88 7.75 -11.65 -8.86
N ALA A 89 8.20 -12.63 -9.65
CA ALA A 89 7.32 -13.38 -10.53
C ALA A 89 6.26 -14.18 -9.76
N MET A 90 6.62 -14.76 -8.60
CA MET A 90 5.67 -15.45 -7.74
C MET A 90 4.63 -14.50 -7.15
N TYR A 91 5.04 -13.30 -6.68
CA TYR A 91 4.12 -12.27 -6.22
C TYR A 91 3.17 -11.81 -7.33
N ALA A 92 3.70 -11.55 -8.52
CA ALA A 92 2.89 -11.16 -9.67
C ALA A 92 1.85 -12.24 -10.02
N LEU A 93 2.26 -13.51 -10.07
CA LEU A 93 1.37 -14.62 -10.39
C LEU A 93 0.27 -14.80 -9.33
N VAL A 94 0.64 -14.85 -8.05
CA VAL A 94 -0.32 -15.06 -6.95
C VAL A 94 -1.31 -13.90 -6.90
N LEU A 95 -0.84 -12.65 -6.99
CA LEU A 95 -1.73 -11.48 -7.00
C LEU A 95 -2.68 -11.48 -8.21
N SER A 96 -2.17 -11.78 -9.40
CA SER A 96 -3.00 -11.85 -10.59
C SER A 96 -4.13 -12.86 -10.44
N ILE A 97 -3.82 -14.08 -9.94
CA ILE A 97 -4.82 -15.10 -9.68
C ILE A 97 -5.81 -14.64 -8.59
N SER A 98 -5.30 -14.07 -7.50
CA SER A 98 -6.13 -13.65 -6.36
C SER A 98 -7.10 -12.53 -6.72
N ILE A 99 -6.65 -11.51 -7.46
CA ILE A 99 -7.50 -10.41 -7.92
C ILE A 99 -8.52 -10.92 -8.93
N LEU A 100 -8.09 -11.73 -9.91
CA LEU A 100 -9.00 -12.29 -10.90
C LEU A 100 -10.11 -13.14 -10.25
N MET A 101 -9.74 -14.00 -9.31
CA MET A 101 -10.71 -14.81 -8.59
C MET A 101 -11.67 -13.96 -7.77
N ALA A 102 -11.19 -12.91 -7.09
CA ALA A 102 -12.05 -11.99 -6.36
C ALA A 102 -13.07 -11.31 -7.29
N GLU A 103 -12.61 -10.80 -8.44
CA GLU A 103 -13.45 -10.15 -9.44
C GLU A 103 -14.55 -11.10 -9.99
N LEU A 104 -14.19 -12.35 -10.26
CA LEU A 104 -15.14 -13.36 -10.74
C LEU A 104 -16.14 -13.77 -9.64
N ILE A 105 -15.67 -13.98 -8.40
CA ILE A 105 -16.51 -14.37 -7.25
C ILE A 105 -17.56 -13.29 -6.95
N VAL A 106 -17.20 -12.02 -7.05
CA VAL A 106 -18.17 -10.93 -6.88
C VAL A 106 -19.12 -10.76 -8.06
N GLY A 107 -19.00 -11.58 -9.12
CA GLY A 107 -19.92 -11.62 -10.27
C GLY A 107 -19.63 -10.62 -11.37
N ASN A 108 -18.40 -10.12 -11.50
CA ASN A 108 -17.98 -9.36 -12.67
C ASN A 108 -17.90 -10.26 -13.90
N LYS A 109 -18.23 -9.71 -15.09
CA LYS A 109 -18.10 -10.44 -16.34
C LYS A 109 -16.62 -10.79 -16.58
N PRO A 110 -16.29 -11.99 -17.14
CA PRO A 110 -14.90 -12.44 -17.27
C PRO A 110 -13.97 -11.46 -17.97
N VAL A 111 -14.45 -10.78 -19.01
CA VAL A 111 -13.65 -9.77 -19.75
C VAL A 111 -13.31 -8.58 -18.86
N LEU A 112 -14.26 -8.08 -18.08
CA LEU A 112 -14.05 -6.99 -17.12
C LEU A 112 -13.13 -7.43 -15.99
N SER A 113 -13.29 -8.64 -15.48
CA SER A 113 -12.42 -9.22 -14.44
C SER A 113 -10.97 -9.28 -14.89
N LEU A 114 -10.73 -9.73 -16.14
CA LEU A 114 -9.37 -9.74 -16.72
C LEU A 114 -8.81 -8.32 -16.87
N MET A 115 -9.63 -7.40 -17.36
CA MET A 115 -9.23 -6.00 -17.52
C MET A 115 -8.86 -5.36 -16.18
N PHE A 116 -9.74 -5.45 -15.19
CA PHE A 116 -9.47 -4.88 -13.86
C PHE A 116 -8.27 -5.54 -13.18
N THR A 117 -8.10 -6.86 -13.35
CA THR A 117 -6.90 -7.56 -12.89
C THR A 117 -5.64 -7.01 -13.54
N ALA A 118 -5.64 -6.82 -14.86
CA ALA A 118 -4.50 -6.29 -15.58
C ALA A 118 -4.16 -4.85 -15.14
N MET A 119 -5.17 -4.00 -14.93
CA MET A 119 -4.97 -2.62 -14.47
C MET A 119 -4.46 -2.57 -13.03
N ASN A 120 -5.01 -3.35 -12.11
CA ASN A 120 -4.49 -3.48 -10.75
C ASN A 120 -3.03 -3.98 -10.74
N MET A 121 -2.71 -4.97 -11.57
CA MET A 121 -1.34 -5.49 -11.68
C MET A 121 -0.39 -4.47 -12.30
N LEU A 122 -0.80 -3.73 -13.32
CA LEU A 122 -0.02 -2.63 -13.90
C LEU A 122 0.34 -1.60 -12.83
N GLU A 123 -0.62 -1.20 -12.02
CA GLU A 123 -0.42 -0.26 -10.93
C GLU A 123 0.53 -0.82 -9.87
N ILE A 124 0.27 -2.02 -9.34
CA ILE A 124 1.08 -2.62 -8.27
C ILE A 124 2.53 -2.81 -8.73
N VAL A 125 2.74 -3.34 -9.94
CA VAL A 125 4.09 -3.53 -10.49
C VAL A 125 4.80 -2.19 -10.70
N THR A 126 4.09 -1.19 -11.21
CA THR A 126 4.63 0.17 -11.38
C THR A 126 4.98 0.79 -10.03
N ALA A 127 4.12 0.65 -9.02
CA ALA A 127 4.38 1.16 -7.67
C ALA A 127 5.61 0.51 -7.03
N VAL A 128 5.74 -0.81 -7.14
CA VAL A 128 6.91 -1.55 -6.66
C VAL A 128 8.18 -1.12 -7.39
N ALA A 129 8.13 -0.98 -8.72
CA ALA A 129 9.27 -0.57 -9.53
C ALA A 129 9.72 0.87 -9.20
N LEU A 130 8.78 1.82 -9.13
CA LEU A 130 9.06 3.21 -8.79
C LEU A 130 9.55 3.37 -7.36
N ALA A 131 8.94 2.66 -6.39
CA ALA A 131 9.40 2.66 -5.01
C ALA A 131 10.85 2.16 -4.91
N ARG A 132 11.20 1.06 -5.56
CA ARG A 132 12.58 0.54 -5.59
C ARG A 132 13.56 1.50 -6.26
N ARG A 133 13.11 2.24 -7.27
CA ARG A 133 13.96 3.19 -8.02
C ARG A 133 14.21 4.49 -7.26
N PHE A 134 13.17 5.05 -6.62
CA PHE A 134 13.22 6.40 -6.07
C PHE A 134 13.24 6.44 -4.53
N ALA A 135 12.82 5.38 -3.86
CA ALA A 135 12.89 5.21 -2.42
C ALA A 135 13.63 3.91 -2.03
N PRO A 136 14.87 3.67 -2.52
CA PRO A 136 15.55 2.38 -2.40
C PRO A 136 15.81 1.95 -0.95
N THR A 137 15.95 2.89 -0.04
CA THR A 137 16.14 2.59 1.39
C THR A 137 14.87 2.14 2.09
N MET A 138 13.70 2.34 1.47
CA MET A 138 12.38 2.09 2.07
C MET A 138 12.22 2.67 3.49
N ASN A 139 13.03 3.70 3.81
CA ASN A 139 13.01 4.32 5.14
C ASN A 139 11.93 5.42 5.18
N ILE A 140 10.68 4.98 5.36
CA ILE A 140 9.53 5.89 5.48
C ILE A 140 9.47 6.61 6.82
N SER A 141 10.36 6.30 7.78
CA SER A 141 10.46 7.04 9.04
C SER A 141 11.16 8.40 8.86
N THR A 142 11.83 8.61 7.73
CA THR A 142 12.40 9.93 7.38
C THR A 142 11.45 10.67 6.45
N LEU A 143 11.36 11.99 6.61
CA LEU A 143 10.53 12.82 5.74
C LEU A 143 10.87 12.63 4.26
N SER A 144 12.17 12.62 3.92
CA SER A 144 12.62 12.41 2.53
C SER A 144 12.22 11.03 1.98
N GLY A 145 12.35 9.97 2.78
CA GLY A 145 11.94 8.61 2.37
C GLY A 145 10.43 8.51 2.19
N ALA A 146 9.66 9.06 3.13
CA ALA A 146 8.20 9.10 3.06
C ALA A 146 7.72 9.89 1.82
N VAL A 147 8.24 11.09 1.60
CA VAL A 147 7.87 11.93 0.44
C VAL A 147 8.22 11.23 -0.87
N ARG A 148 9.40 10.63 -0.99
CA ARG A 148 9.78 9.88 -2.21
C ARG A 148 8.86 8.71 -2.48
N PHE A 149 8.50 7.94 -1.45
CA PHE A 149 7.55 6.84 -1.58
C PHE A 149 6.16 7.34 -1.98
N LEU A 150 5.63 8.35 -1.28
CA LEU A 150 4.32 8.92 -1.58
C LEU A 150 4.23 9.47 -3.01
N ILE A 151 5.23 10.23 -3.46
CA ILE A 151 5.22 10.77 -4.82
C ILE A 151 5.34 9.63 -5.84
N SER A 152 6.34 8.75 -5.70
CA SER A 152 6.65 7.77 -6.74
C SER A 152 5.65 6.61 -6.77
N ALA A 153 5.34 6.01 -5.63
CA ALA A 153 4.53 4.80 -5.56
C ALA A 153 3.03 5.10 -5.37
N ALA A 154 2.67 6.14 -4.58
CA ALA A 154 1.27 6.40 -4.32
C ALA A 154 0.63 7.34 -5.34
N LEU A 155 1.30 8.43 -5.74
CA LEU A 155 0.70 9.41 -6.66
C LEU A 155 0.96 9.09 -8.13
N VAL A 156 2.19 8.73 -8.51
CA VAL A 156 2.58 8.54 -9.92
C VAL A 156 2.21 7.15 -10.43
N ALA A 157 2.41 6.10 -9.64
CA ALA A 157 2.21 4.73 -10.12
C ALA A 157 0.78 4.40 -10.56
N PRO A 158 -0.30 4.91 -9.93
CA PRO A 158 -1.67 4.63 -10.38
C PRO A 158 -2.07 5.31 -11.70
N ILE A 159 -1.35 6.35 -12.14
CA ILE A 159 -1.73 7.16 -13.30
C ILE A 159 -1.94 6.32 -14.58
N PRO A 160 -1.01 5.45 -15.02
CA PRO A 160 -1.21 4.66 -16.23
C PRO A 160 -2.44 3.74 -16.16
N ALA A 161 -2.64 3.09 -15.02
CA ALA A 161 -3.79 2.21 -14.82
C ALA A 161 -5.10 3.01 -14.80
N ALA A 162 -5.13 4.16 -14.14
CA ALA A 162 -6.29 5.05 -14.10
C ALA A 162 -6.67 5.56 -15.49
N LEU A 163 -5.68 5.96 -16.31
CA LEU A 163 -5.92 6.42 -17.69
C LEU A 163 -6.53 5.32 -18.56
N ILE A 164 -5.97 4.11 -18.52
CA ILE A 164 -6.45 2.99 -19.34
C ILE A 164 -7.84 2.55 -18.86
N SER A 165 -8.05 2.46 -17.54
CA SER A 165 -9.33 2.07 -16.96
C SER A 165 -10.43 3.09 -17.31
N SER A 166 -10.15 4.38 -17.15
CA SER A 166 -11.14 5.44 -17.45
C SER A 166 -11.52 5.49 -18.92
N LEU A 167 -10.52 5.35 -19.80
CA LEU A 167 -10.77 5.28 -21.25
C LEU A 167 -11.65 4.07 -21.62
N THR A 168 -11.36 2.91 -21.04
CA THR A 168 -12.15 1.69 -21.30
C THR A 168 -13.58 1.82 -20.79
N LEU A 169 -13.78 2.34 -19.58
CA LEU A 169 -15.10 2.55 -19.00
C LEU A 169 -15.92 3.59 -19.79
N ALA A 170 -15.27 4.66 -20.25
CA ALA A 170 -15.91 5.65 -21.12
C ALA A 170 -16.35 5.06 -22.47
N GLN A 171 -15.50 4.24 -23.11
CA GLN A 171 -15.86 3.55 -24.36
C GLN A 171 -17.03 2.55 -24.19
N MET A 172 -17.18 1.99 -23.00
CA MET A 172 -18.32 1.13 -22.66
C MET A 172 -19.61 1.91 -22.34
N GLY A 173 -19.55 3.26 -22.35
CA GLY A 173 -20.69 4.13 -22.04
C GLY A 173 -21.15 4.08 -20.59
N SER A 174 -20.29 3.60 -19.68
CA SER A 174 -20.66 3.40 -18.28
C SER A 174 -20.38 4.60 -17.39
N HIS A 175 -19.38 5.45 -17.74
CA HIS A 175 -18.96 6.61 -16.93
C HIS A 175 -18.35 7.71 -17.79
N ASP A 176 -18.39 8.94 -17.27
CA ASP A 176 -17.55 10.03 -17.78
C ASP A 176 -16.06 9.70 -17.56
N MET A 177 -15.22 9.97 -18.57
CA MET A 177 -13.81 9.61 -18.55
C MET A 177 -13.05 10.32 -17.41
N VAL A 178 -13.36 11.59 -17.16
CA VAL A 178 -12.66 12.39 -16.14
C VAL A 178 -13.06 11.91 -14.74
N GLU A 179 -14.35 11.68 -14.53
CA GLU A 179 -14.87 11.13 -13.28
C GLU A 179 -14.27 9.75 -12.98
N ALA A 180 -14.27 8.85 -13.99
CA ALA A 180 -13.70 7.52 -13.85
C ALA A 180 -12.18 7.57 -13.55
N PHE A 181 -11.43 8.49 -14.20
CA PHE A 181 -10.04 8.69 -13.93
C PHE A 181 -9.79 9.18 -12.49
N GLN A 182 -10.48 10.23 -12.09
CA GLN A 182 -10.33 10.80 -10.73
C GLN A 182 -10.63 9.75 -9.67
N THR A 183 -11.72 9.05 -9.82
CA THR A 183 -12.16 8.00 -8.92
C THR A 183 -11.13 6.89 -8.76
N TRP A 184 -10.65 6.36 -9.89
CA TRP A 184 -9.61 5.34 -9.87
C TRP A 184 -8.33 5.86 -9.24
N TRP A 185 -7.83 6.98 -9.73
CA TRP A 185 -6.56 7.55 -9.28
C TRP A 185 -6.57 7.89 -7.79
N PHE A 186 -7.58 8.62 -7.30
CA PHE A 186 -7.66 9.00 -5.88
C PHE A 186 -7.82 7.78 -4.97
N GLY A 187 -8.70 6.85 -5.29
CA GLY A 187 -8.93 5.66 -4.48
C GLY A 187 -7.68 4.80 -4.33
N HIS A 188 -6.98 4.58 -5.41
CA HIS A 188 -5.76 3.78 -5.45
C HIS A 188 -4.56 4.50 -4.85
N ALA A 189 -4.36 5.78 -5.18
CA ALA A 189 -3.33 6.63 -4.58
C ALA A 189 -3.46 6.68 -3.05
N LEU A 190 -4.68 6.89 -2.55
CA LEU A 190 -4.96 6.91 -1.11
C LEU A 190 -4.72 5.54 -0.48
N GLY A 191 -5.11 4.45 -1.15
CA GLY A 191 -4.84 3.08 -0.70
C GLY A 191 -3.36 2.80 -0.52
N ILE A 192 -2.53 3.15 -1.51
CA ILE A 192 -1.07 2.99 -1.42
C ILE A 192 -0.49 3.95 -0.38
N ALA A 193 -0.94 5.20 -0.33
CA ALA A 193 -0.45 6.19 0.63
C ALA A 193 -0.72 5.76 2.07
N VAL A 194 -1.91 5.30 2.40
CA VAL A 194 -2.30 4.95 3.78
C VAL A 194 -1.87 3.53 4.12
N ILE A 195 -2.37 2.54 3.39
CA ILE A 195 -2.12 1.12 3.72
C ILE A 195 -0.68 0.72 3.38
N GLY A 196 -0.12 1.24 2.28
CA GLY A 196 1.26 1.01 1.89
C GLY A 196 2.25 1.55 2.92
N THR A 197 2.11 2.80 3.35
CA THR A 197 2.98 3.39 4.38
C THR A 197 2.81 2.72 5.73
N LEU A 198 1.56 2.41 6.14
CA LEU A 198 1.30 1.66 7.36
C LEU A 198 2.01 0.29 7.30
N GLY A 199 1.80 -0.48 6.24
CA GLY A 199 2.43 -1.79 6.05
C GLY A 199 3.95 -1.73 6.06
N LEU A 200 4.56 -0.69 5.47
CA LEU A 200 6.01 -0.47 5.52
C LEU A 200 6.50 -0.02 6.90
N SER A 201 5.68 0.64 7.73
CA SER A 201 6.01 1.07 9.09
C SER A 201 6.00 -0.06 10.10
N LEU A 202 5.23 -1.12 9.88
CA LEU A 202 5.03 -2.23 10.80
C LEU A 202 6.26 -3.16 10.82
N THR A 203 7.36 -2.73 11.44
CA THR A 203 8.50 -3.61 11.72
C THR A 203 8.21 -4.54 12.90
N PRO A 204 8.92 -5.68 13.04
CA PRO A 204 8.76 -6.56 14.22
C PRO A 204 8.93 -5.82 15.54
N SER A 205 9.88 -4.90 15.61
CA SER A 205 10.11 -4.05 16.79
C SER A 205 8.98 -3.04 17.02
N THR A 206 8.39 -2.51 15.95
CA THR A 206 7.21 -1.63 16.05
C THR A 206 6.01 -2.41 16.54
N VAL A 207 5.77 -3.59 15.97
CA VAL A 207 4.68 -4.47 16.40
C VAL A 207 4.83 -4.86 17.87
N ALA A 208 6.02 -5.29 18.30
CA ALA A 208 6.27 -5.62 19.70
C ALA A 208 5.97 -4.45 20.66
N ARG A 209 6.33 -3.22 20.25
CA ARG A 209 6.02 -2.00 21.04
C ARG A 209 4.51 -1.69 21.06
N LEU A 210 3.82 -1.90 19.95
CA LEU A 210 2.38 -1.66 19.86
C LEU A 210 1.56 -2.69 20.65
N CYS A 211 2.09 -3.90 20.83
CA CYS A 211 1.44 -4.97 21.60
C CYS A 211 1.58 -4.82 23.12
N THR A 212 2.15 -3.71 23.64
CA THR A 212 2.11 -3.45 25.09
C THR A 212 0.68 -3.09 25.53
N PRO A 213 0.24 -3.49 26.77
CA PRO A 213 -1.13 -3.24 27.21
C PRO A 213 -1.55 -1.77 27.13
N GLN A 214 -0.64 -0.86 27.46
CA GLN A 214 -0.91 0.59 27.35
C GLN A 214 -1.18 1.02 25.92
N LYS A 215 -0.36 0.57 24.95
CA LYS A 215 -0.51 0.92 23.55
C LYS A 215 -1.74 0.25 22.91
N LEU A 216 -2.11 -0.93 23.37
CA LEU A 216 -3.36 -1.56 22.94
C LEU A 216 -4.58 -0.76 23.39
N ILE A 217 -4.58 -0.25 24.62
CA ILE A 217 -5.65 0.60 25.13
C ILE A 217 -5.72 1.92 24.34
N GLU A 218 -4.57 2.61 24.14
CA GLU A 218 -4.51 3.82 23.32
C GLU A 218 -5.05 3.58 21.90
N SER A 219 -4.63 2.47 21.26
CA SER A 219 -5.09 2.10 19.93
C SER A 219 -6.59 1.79 19.89
N ALA A 220 -7.12 1.11 20.91
CA ALA A 220 -8.54 0.83 21.02
C ALA A 220 -9.37 2.12 21.18
N ILE A 221 -8.90 3.06 22.01
CA ILE A 221 -9.57 4.36 22.19
C ILE A 221 -9.55 5.15 20.87
N LEU A 222 -8.41 5.19 20.19
CA LEU A 222 -8.28 5.90 18.92
C LEU A 222 -9.18 5.28 17.85
N LEU A 223 -9.18 3.94 17.73
CA LEU A 223 -10.04 3.23 16.78
C LEU A 223 -11.51 3.49 17.06
N THR A 224 -11.94 3.43 18.35
CA THR A 224 -13.31 3.71 18.75
C THR A 224 -13.69 5.16 18.41
N ALA A 225 -12.80 6.12 18.65
CA ALA A 225 -13.02 7.53 18.30
C ALA A 225 -13.16 7.71 16.79
N ILE A 226 -12.31 7.07 15.98
CA ILE A 226 -12.39 7.12 14.51
C ILE A 226 -13.70 6.50 14.03
N VAL A 227 -14.04 5.29 14.49
CA VAL A 227 -15.29 4.61 14.12
C VAL A 227 -16.51 5.45 14.54
N GLY A 228 -16.48 6.00 15.75
CA GLY A 228 -17.54 6.88 16.25
C GLY A 228 -17.69 8.15 15.40
N PHE A 229 -16.59 8.78 15.04
CA PHE A 229 -16.60 9.95 14.14
C PHE A 229 -17.22 9.63 12.78
N PHE A 230 -16.78 8.52 12.17
CA PHE A 230 -17.35 8.06 10.91
C PHE A 230 -18.82 7.69 11.05
N TYR A 231 -19.19 6.97 12.12
CA TYR A 231 -20.60 6.62 12.39
C TYR A 231 -21.48 7.86 12.50
N VAL A 232 -21.07 8.87 13.28
CA VAL A 232 -21.83 10.12 13.44
C VAL A 232 -21.85 10.92 12.12
N GLY A 233 -20.73 11.00 11.41
CA GLY A 233 -20.63 11.72 10.14
C GLY A 233 -21.46 11.10 9.01
N PHE A 234 -21.57 9.78 8.96
CA PHE A 234 -22.26 9.07 7.87
C PHE A 234 -23.67 8.56 8.23
N SER A 235 -23.99 8.36 9.51
CA SER A 235 -25.34 7.94 9.95
C SER A 235 -26.28 9.11 10.20
N GLY A 236 -25.77 10.32 10.36
CA GLY A 236 -26.55 11.49 10.66
C GLY A 236 -27.05 12.21 9.41
N GLN A 237 -28.27 12.67 9.43
CA GLN A 237 -28.93 13.62 8.52
C GLN A 237 -28.16 14.96 8.38
N THR A 238 -26.93 15.05 8.80
CA THR A 238 -26.10 16.24 8.66
C THR A 238 -25.48 16.23 7.26
N LYS A 239 -25.87 17.22 6.45
CA LYS A 239 -25.28 17.56 5.16
C LYS A 239 -23.78 17.92 5.24
N MET A 240 -23.05 17.35 6.17
CA MET A 240 -21.61 17.55 6.35
C MET A 240 -20.75 16.66 5.42
N GLY A 241 -21.37 15.75 4.66
CA GLY A 241 -20.66 14.97 3.64
C GLY A 241 -20.07 15.81 2.51
N PHE A 242 -20.37 17.09 2.43
CA PHE A 242 -19.91 18.00 1.36
C PHE A 242 -18.63 18.80 1.71
N VAL A 243 -18.11 18.67 2.91
CA VAL A 243 -16.94 19.47 3.36
C VAL A 243 -15.62 18.66 3.24
N LEU A 244 -15.68 17.38 2.90
CA LEU A 244 -14.51 16.50 2.78
C LEU A 244 -14.31 15.95 1.34
N LEU A 245 -14.93 16.53 0.37
CA LEU A 245 -14.62 16.37 -1.05
C LEU A 245 -13.99 17.70 -1.52
#